data_60f326bcd285706704be69937fb1b1a3
#
_entry.id   60f326bcd285706704be69937fb1b1a3
#
_cell.length_a   1.000
_cell.length_b   1.000
_cell.length_c   1.000
_cell.angle_alpha   90.00
_cell.angle_beta   90.00
_cell.angle_gamma   90.00
#
_symmetry.space_group_name_H-M   'P 1'
#
loop_
_entity.id
_entity.type
_entity.pdbx_description
1 polymer ?
#
loop_
_entity_poly.entity_id
_entity_poly.type
_entity_poly.pdbx_seq_one_letter_code
_entity_poly.pdbx_strand_id
1 'polypeptide(L)'
;MCSSDLGDVYSRPGLDPRSRQLVTIGVLTALGGCEPQLRIHIGAALNVGLTREEIVEAILHASVYAGFPRALNATFVAREVFAERDATD
;
A
#
# COMPACT_ATOMS: atom_id res chain seq x y z
N MET A 1 6.24 12.43 -12.07
CA MET A 1 4.94 12.93 -11.59
C MET A 1 5.15 14.03 -10.57
N CYS A 2 4.38 15.09 -10.68
CA CYS A 2 4.44 16.18 -9.73
C CYS A 2 3.73 15.81 -8.44
N SER A 3 4.34 16.10 -7.29
CA SER A 3 3.74 15.80 -6.00
C SER A 3 2.45 16.57 -5.75
N SER A 4 2.28 17.76 -6.38
CA SER A 4 1.05 18.53 -6.25
C SER A 4 -0.14 17.81 -6.91
N ASP A 5 0.07 17.15 -8.05
CA ASP A 5 -0.98 16.35 -8.68
C ASP A 5 -1.43 15.21 -7.76
N LEU A 6 -0.48 14.54 -7.13
CA LEU A 6 -0.77 13.47 -6.20
C LEU A 6 -1.52 14.00 -4.99
N GLY A 7 -1.08 15.14 -4.44
CA GLY A 7 -1.74 15.77 -3.31
C GLY A 7 -3.17 16.18 -3.62
N ASP A 8 -3.39 16.71 -4.83
CA ASP A 8 -4.74 17.12 -5.26
C ASP A 8 -5.69 15.91 -5.30
N VAL A 9 -5.22 14.77 -5.81
CA VAL A 9 -6.04 13.56 -5.87
C VAL A 9 -6.33 13.04 -4.47
N TYR A 10 -5.32 12.95 -3.61
CA TYR A 10 -5.49 12.39 -2.26
C TYR A 10 -6.34 13.28 -1.35
N SER A 11 -6.48 14.56 -1.67
CA SER A 11 -7.30 15.48 -0.87
C SER A 11 -8.75 15.57 -1.35
N ARG A 12 -9.12 14.87 -2.43
CA ARG A 12 -10.49 14.90 -2.93
C ARG A 12 -11.42 14.22 -1.91
N PRO A 13 -12.63 14.79 -1.69
CA PRO A 13 -13.53 14.26 -0.65
C PRO A 13 -14.28 12.99 -1.05
N GLY A 14 -14.18 12.54 -2.30
CA GLY A 14 -14.90 11.38 -2.78
C GLY A 14 -14.52 10.05 -2.14
N LEU A 15 -13.28 9.95 -1.63
CA LEU A 15 -12.82 8.79 -0.87
C LEU A 15 -11.99 9.30 0.29
N ASP A 16 -12.11 8.63 1.43
CA ASP A 16 -11.31 8.99 2.59
C ASP A 16 -9.85 8.52 2.41
N PRO A 17 -8.91 9.05 3.21
CA PRO A 17 -7.50 8.69 3.07
C PRO A 17 -7.21 7.21 3.24
N ARG A 18 -7.92 6.52 4.14
CA ARG A 18 -7.71 5.08 4.36
C ARG A 18 -8.09 4.28 3.11
N SER A 19 -9.25 4.60 2.53
CA SER A 19 -9.72 3.92 1.33
C SER A 19 -8.79 4.16 0.15
N ARG A 20 -8.29 5.39 0.00
CA ARG A 20 -7.33 5.70 -1.06
C ARG A 20 -6.05 4.90 -0.93
N GLN A 21 -5.55 4.70 0.30
CA GLN A 21 -4.36 3.90 0.51
C GLN A 21 -4.60 2.42 0.20
N LEU A 22 -5.79 1.89 0.50
CA LEU A 22 -6.12 0.51 0.12
C LEU A 22 -6.11 0.33 -1.39
N VAL A 23 -6.69 1.28 -2.13
CA VAL A 23 -6.68 1.26 -3.59
C VAL A 23 -5.25 1.30 -4.11
N THR A 24 -4.43 2.20 -3.55
CA THR A 24 -3.03 2.35 -3.96
C THR A 24 -2.25 1.07 -3.75
N ILE A 25 -2.38 0.44 -2.59
CA ILE A 25 -1.67 -0.80 -2.28
C ILE A 25 -2.07 -1.89 -3.27
N GLY A 26 -3.36 -2.02 -3.55
CA GLY A 26 -3.85 -3.00 -4.52
C GLY A 26 -3.30 -2.76 -5.91
N VAL A 27 -3.31 -1.51 -6.36
CA VAL A 27 -2.82 -1.14 -7.70
C VAL A 27 -1.31 -1.41 -7.82
N LEU A 28 -0.52 -0.98 -6.84
CA LEU A 28 0.93 -1.16 -6.88
C LEU A 28 1.32 -2.63 -6.80
N THR A 29 0.57 -3.42 -6.03
CA THR A 29 0.76 -4.87 -5.99
C THR A 29 0.53 -5.48 -7.37
N ALA A 30 -0.57 -5.10 -8.00
CA ALA A 30 -0.98 -5.68 -9.28
C ALA A 30 -0.05 -5.28 -10.43
N LEU A 31 0.45 -4.05 -10.41
CA LEU A 31 1.37 -3.59 -11.45
C LEU A 31 2.68 -4.35 -11.44
N GLY A 32 3.20 -4.67 -10.26
CA GLY A 32 4.51 -5.29 -10.11
C GLY A 32 5.63 -4.30 -10.44
N GLY A 33 6.82 -4.55 -9.90
CA GLY A 33 7.96 -3.67 -10.15
C GLY A 33 7.86 -2.31 -9.46
N CYS A 34 6.87 -2.13 -8.59
CA CYS A 34 6.65 -0.87 -7.89
C CYS A 34 6.98 -0.99 -6.41
N GLU A 35 7.93 -1.86 -6.05
CA GLU A 35 8.27 -2.13 -4.66
C GLU A 35 8.70 -0.88 -3.88
N PRO A 36 9.51 0.04 -4.45
CA PRO A 36 9.85 1.26 -3.72
C PRO A 36 8.63 2.13 -3.40
N GLN A 37 7.72 2.29 -4.36
CA GLN A 37 6.50 3.05 -4.15
C GLN A 37 5.58 2.35 -3.16
N LEU A 38 5.49 1.04 -3.26
CA LEU A 38 4.66 0.25 -2.35
C LEU A 38 5.15 0.38 -0.91
N ARG A 39 6.47 0.38 -0.69
CA ARG A 39 7.06 0.59 0.62
C ARG A 39 6.59 1.91 1.24
N ILE A 40 6.65 2.98 0.46
CA ILE A 40 6.24 4.31 0.91
C ILE A 40 4.75 4.30 1.27
N HIS A 41 3.93 3.70 0.42
CA HIS A 41 2.48 3.74 0.63
C HIS A 41 2.00 2.81 1.74
N ILE A 42 2.69 1.71 2.00
CA ILE A 42 2.37 0.89 3.17
C ILE A 42 2.63 1.69 4.45
N GLY A 43 3.75 2.42 4.50
CA GLY A 43 4.02 3.32 5.62
C GLY A 43 2.94 4.39 5.77
N ALA A 44 2.56 5.01 4.67
CA ALA A 44 1.50 6.02 4.67
C ALA A 44 0.16 5.44 5.12
N ALA A 45 -0.13 4.20 4.71
CA ALA A 45 -1.36 3.51 5.09
C ALA A 45 -1.42 3.32 6.61
N LEU A 46 -0.33 2.90 7.21
CA LEU A 46 -0.26 2.77 8.67
C LEU A 46 -0.46 4.12 9.35
N ASN A 47 0.09 5.19 8.77
CA ASN A 47 -0.02 6.54 9.34
C ASN A 47 -1.46 7.07 9.31
N VAL A 48 -2.28 6.65 8.35
CA VAL A 48 -3.68 7.08 8.29
C VAL A 48 -4.62 6.11 9.01
N GLY A 49 -4.07 5.14 9.72
CA GLY A 49 -4.84 4.29 10.62
C GLY A 49 -5.23 2.93 10.06
N LEU A 50 -4.72 2.53 8.91
CA LEU A 50 -4.93 1.17 8.45
C LEU A 50 -4.15 0.21 9.34
N THR A 51 -4.74 -0.94 9.61
CA THR A 51 -4.06 -1.99 10.38
C THR A 51 -3.20 -2.84 9.45
N ARG A 52 -2.25 -3.55 10.06
CA ARG A 52 -1.43 -4.51 9.30
C ARG A 52 -2.30 -5.56 8.63
N GLU A 53 -3.34 -6.01 9.33
CA GLU A 53 -4.27 -6.99 8.77
C GLU A 53 -4.98 -6.46 7.54
N GLU A 54 -5.42 -5.21 7.58
CA GLU A 54 -6.08 -4.58 6.43
C GLU A 54 -5.15 -4.50 5.22
N ILE A 55 -3.89 -4.16 5.47
CA ILE A 55 -2.89 -4.08 4.39
C ILE A 55 -2.65 -5.46 3.78
N VAL A 56 -2.49 -6.48 4.61
CA VAL A 56 -2.29 -7.85 4.14
C VAL A 56 -3.51 -8.34 3.38
N GLU A 57 -4.71 -8.02 3.85
CA GLU A 57 -5.93 -8.39 3.15
C GLU A 57 -6.05 -7.72 1.78
N ALA A 58 -5.60 -6.49 1.66
CA ALA A 58 -5.59 -5.79 0.36
C ALA A 58 -4.66 -6.50 -0.62
N ILE A 59 -3.49 -6.92 -0.16
CA ILE A 59 -2.53 -7.66 -0.99
C ILE A 59 -3.11 -9.03 -1.38
N LEU A 60 -3.70 -9.72 -0.42
CA LEU A 60 -4.34 -11.02 -0.66
C LEU A 60 -5.46 -10.87 -1.69
N HIS A 61 -6.28 -9.84 -1.54
CA HIS A 61 -7.35 -9.58 -2.49
C HIS A 61 -6.79 -9.33 -3.90
N ALA A 62 -5.72 -8.55 -3.99
CA ALA A 62 -5.08 -8.28 -5.28
C ALA A 62 -4.53 -9.55 -5.93
N SER A 63 -4.14 -10.55 -5.14
CA SER A 63 -3.57 -11.80 -5.67
C SER A 63 -4.55 -12.55 -6.57
N VAL A 64 -5.85 -12.38 -6.33
CA VAL A 64 -6.90 -13.02 -7.12
C VAL A 64 -6.85 -12.54 -8.58
N TYR A 65 -6.46 -11.28 -8.78
CA TYR A 65 -6.46 -10.66 -10.11
C TYR A 65 -5.06 -10.58 -10.71
N ALA A 66 -4.03 -10.44 -9.87
CA ALA A 66 -2.66 -10.18 -10.31
C ALA A 66 -1.77 -11.43 -10.29
N GLY A 67 -2.15 -12.45 -9.54
CA GLY A 67 -1.37 -13.67 -9.39
C GLY A 67 -0.44 -13.63 -8.19
N PHE A 68 -0.02 -14.82 -7.75
CA PHE A 68 0.79 -14.97 -6.54
C PHE A 68 2.18 -14.33 -6.62
N PRO A 69 2.91 -14.40 -7.75
CA PRO A 69 4.26 -13.79 -7.74
C PRO A 69 4.24 -12.31 -7.37
N ARG A 70 3.29 -11.54 -7.90
CA ARG A 70 3.17 -10.13 -7.57
C ARG A 70 2.74 -9.91 -6.13
N ALA A 71 1.80 -10.73 -5.65
CA ALA A 71 1.35 -10.66 -4.27
C ALA A 71 2.46 -11.03 -3.30
N LEU A 72 3.29 -12.01 -3.62
CA LEU A 72 4.44 -12.39 -2.79
C LEU A 72 5.43 -11.24 -2.69
N ASN A 73 5.74 -10.59 -3.81
CA ASN A 73 6.64 -9.44 -3.79
C ASN A 73 6.11 -8.34 -2.88
N ALA A 74 4.81 -8.06 -2.96
CA ALA A 74 4.18 -7.06 -2.10
C ALA A 74 4.21 -7.49 -0.63
N THR A 75 4.01 -8.77 -0.36
CA THR A 75 4.05 -9.30 1.00
C THR A 75 5.43 -9.13 1.62
N PHE A 76 6.49 -9.37 0.85
CA PHE A 76 7.85 -9.17 1.33
C PHE A 76 8.10 -7.71 1.69
N VAL A 77 7.60 -6.78 0.87
CA VAL A 77 7.72 -5.35 1.16
C VAL A 77 6.98 -5.01 2.45
N ALA A 78 5.76 -5.52 2.60
CA ALA A 78 4.97 -5.27 3.81
C ALA A 78 5.69 -5.78 5.07
N ARG A 79 6.26 -6.98 4.99
CA ARG A 79 7.02 -7.54 6.12
C ARG A 79 8.18 -6.65 6.52
N GLU A 80 8.90 -6.12 5.54
CA GLU A 80 10.02 -5.22 5.81
C GLU A 80 9.56 -3.94 6.50
N VAL A 81 8.48 -3.34 6.00
CA VAL A 81 7.93 -2.12 6.61
C VAL A 81 7.47 -2.39 8.04
N PHE A 82 6.78 -3.50 8.26
CA PHE A 82 6.30 -3.86 9.60
C PHE A 82 7.47 -4.08 10.56
N ALA A 83 8.52 -4.76 10.09
CA ALA A 83 9.70 -4.99 10.91
C ALA A 83 10.40 -3.69 11.28
N GLU A 84 10.51 -2.77 10.33
CA GLU A 84 11.10 -1.44 10.58
C GLU A 84 10.30 -0.67 11.61
N ARG A 85 8.97 -0.74 11.54
CA ARG A 85 8.09 -0.09 12.51
C ARG A 85 8.26 -0.69 13.91
N ASP A 86 8.35 -2.01 14.00
CA ASP A 86 8.55 -2.68 15.28
C ASP A 86 9.89 -2.29 15.90
N ALA A 87 10.92 -2.12 15.08
CA ALA A 87 12.26 -1.77 15.56
C ALA A 87 12.32 -0.34 16.11
N THR A 88 11.47 0.57 15.61
CA THR A 88 11.47 1.97 16.04
C THR A 88 10.49 2.25 17.19
N ASP A 89 9.56 1.34 17.40
CA ASP A 89 8.60 1.45 18.50
C ASP A 89 9.17 0.85 19.77
#